data_cfa24268dd1d28184165238225a3d5dd
#
_entry.id   cfa24268dd1d28184165238225a3d5dd
#
_cell.length_a   1.000
_cell.length_b   1.000
_cell.length_c   1.000
_cell.angle_alpha   90.00
_cell.angle_beta   90.00
_cell.angle_gamma   90.00
#
_symmetry.space_group_name_H-M   'P 1'
#
loop_
_entity.id
_entity.type
_entity.pdbx_description
1 polymer ?
#
loop_
_entity_poly.entity_id
_entity_poly.type
_entity_poly.pdbx_seq_one_letter_code
_entity_poly.pdbx_strand_id
1 'polypeptide(L)'
;VLSASSGWCNVLHAHGKDIMFPLLRKYPVQIFNWHAWESLPEIDEAQALTGKCIMAGLERMDITGGRKNEIEYRIYKTLRQTGGRKIILSPGCVIRYPLNEEILAFVRKAKNEIEEKLLKTR
;
A
#
# COMPACT_ATOMS: atom_id res chain seq x y z
N VAL A 1 11.24 22.41 2.59
CA VAL A 1 11.94 21.30 3.26
C VAL A 1 12.07 20.10 2.34
N LEU A 2 10.95 19.61 1.79
CA LEU A 2 10.99 18.45 0.91
C LEU A 2 11.72 18.69 -0.41
N SER A 3 11.69 19.91 -0.93
CA SER A 3 12.44 20.25 -2.14
C SER A 3 13.95 20.19 -1.93
N ALA A 4 14.42 20.35 -0.69
CA ALA A 4 15.86 20.23 -0.35
C ALA A 4 16.32 18.76 -0.33
N SER A 5 15.40 17.81 -0.21
CA SER A 5 15.69 16.37 -0.19
C SER A 5 15.37 15.72 -1.55
N SER A 6 15.44 16.47 -2.63
CA SER A 6 15.05 16.01 -3.94
C SER A 6 15.93 14.84 -4.43
N GLY A 7 15.29 13.72 -4.71
CA GLY A 7 15.85 12.58 -5.40
C GLY A 7 14.94 12.21 -6.56
N TRP A 8 15.29 11.18 -7.31
CA TRP A 8 14.43 10.70 -8.39
C TRP A 8 13.20 9.95 -7.87
N CYS A 9 13.25 9.45 -6.65
CA CYS A 9 12.15 8.70 -6.04
C CYS A 9 12.07 8.99 -4.54
N ASN A 10 11.15 9.88 -4.17
CA ASN A 10 10.89 10.23 -2.77
C ASN A 10 9.56 9.62 -2.33
N VAL A 11 9.54 9.06 -1.13
CA VAL A 11 8.36 8.46 -0.51
C VAL A 11 7.94 9.32 0.68
N LEU A 12 6.68 9.75 0.70
CA LEU A 12 6.08 10.40 1.85
C LEU A 12 5.26 9.39 2.65
N HIS A 13 5.62 9.20 3.91
CA HIS A 13 4.83 8.41 4.85
C HIS A 13 4.03 9.33 5.76
N ALA A 14 2.72 9.12 5.80
CA ALA A 14 1.82 9.83 6.71
C ALA A 14 1.26 8.86 7.74
N HIS A 15 1.37 9.23 9.01
CA HIS A 15 0.92 8.40 10.13
C HIS A 15 -0.34 8.97 10.77
N GLY A 16 -1.21 8.09 11.26
CA GLY A 16 -2.43 8.48 11.99
C GLY A 16 -3.70 8.26 11.20
N LYS A 17 -4.82 8.66 11.81
CA LYS A 17 -6.15 8.45 11.23
C LYS A 17 -6.60 9.59 10.33
N ASP A 18 -6.24 10.82 10.67
CA ASP A 18 -6.57 12.00 9.88
C ASP A 18 -5.28 12.61 9.34
N ILE A 19 -4.89 12.15 8.17
CA ILE A 19 -3.61 12.54 7.57
C ILE A 19 -3.69 13.81 6.73
N MET A 20 -4.85 14.40 6.61
CA MET A 20 -5.08 15.62 5.82
C MET A 20 -4.51 15.50 4.39
N PHE A 21 -4.84 14.40 3.73
CA PHE A 21 -4.33 14.07 2.40
C PHE A 21 -4.51 15.18 1.36
N PRO A 22 -5.62 15.97 1.35
CA PRO A 22 -5.75 17.09 0.42
C PRO A 22 -4.60 18.11 0.47
N LEU A 23 -3.95 18.25 1.62
CA LEU A 23 -2.76 19.08 1.77
C LEU A 23 -1.50 18.34 1.34
N LEU A 24 -1.38 17.06 1.73
CA LEU A 24 -0.19 16.24 1.45
C LEU A 24 -0.04 15.93 -0.04
N ARG A 25 -1.13 15.82 -0.80
CA ARG A 25 -1.10 15.48 -2.22
C ARG A 25 -0.27 16.45 -3.07
N LYS A 26 -0.05 17.65 -2.57
CA LYS A 26 0.70 18.70 -3.27
C LYS A 26 2.21 18.62 -3.06
N TYR A 27 2.66 17.73 -2.18
CA TYR A 27 4.08 17.61 -1.87
C TYR A 27 4.85 16.98 -3.04
N PRO A 28 6.10 17.42 -3.27
CA PRO A 28 6.90 16.98 -4.42
C PRO A 28 7.51 15.61 -4.17
N VAL A 29 6.67 14.60 -4.05
CA VAL A 29 7.10 13.20 -3.87
C VAL A 29 6.51 12.34 -4.98
N GLN A 30 7.10 11.19 -5.23
CA GLN A 30 6.69 10.26 -6.26
C GLN A 30 5.76 9.16 -5.72
N ILE A 31 5.85 8.88 -4.42
CA ILE A 31 5.12 7.80 -3.78
C ILE A 31 4.53 8.28 -2.46
N PHE A 32 3.27 7.92 -2.21
CA PHE A 32 2.61 8.16 -0.92
C PHE A 32 2.37 6.83 -0.21
N ASN A 33 2.59 6.82 1.11
CA ASN A 33 2.36 5.67 1.99
C ASN A 33 1.61 6.10 3.25
N TRP A 34 0.53 5.41 3.58
CA TRP A 34 -0.24 5.62 4.82
C TRP A 34 -1.05 4.36 5.15
N HIS A 35 -1.76 4.38 6.29
CA HIS A 35 -2.67 3.30 6.69
C HIS A 35 -3.97 3.34 5.87
N ALA A 36 -3.92 2.91 4.63
CA ALA A 36 -5.03 3.04 3.68
C ALA A 36 -6.29 2.25 4.08
N TRP A 37 -6.16 1.23 4.91
CA TRP A 37 -7.31 0.49 5.44
C TRP A 37 -7.94 1.12 6.69
N GLU A 38 -7.25 2.06 7.31
CA GLU A 38 -7.70 2.74 8.52
C GLU A 38 -8.03 4.21 8.30
N SER A 39 -7.46 4.82 7.27
CA SER A 39 -7.56 6.25 7.00
C SER A 39 -7.87 6.51 5.54
N LEU A 40 -8.69 7.52 5.28
CA LEU A 40 -8.93 8.01 3.93
C LEU A 40 -7.73 8.82 3.44
N PRO A 41 -7.55 8.92 2.11
CA PRO A 41 -8.42 8.40 1.04
C PRO A 41 -8.22 6.90 0.79
N GLU A 42 -9.11 6.31 0.00
CA GLU A 42 -8.88 4.96 -0.52
C GLU A 42 -7.76 4.97 -1.56
N ILE A 43 -7.19 3.82 -1.86
CA ILE A 43 -5.99 3.71 -2.70
C ILE A 43 -6.24 4.23 -4.12
N ASP A 44 -7.33 3.80 -4.75
CA ASP A 44 -7.69 4.24 -6.11
C ASP A 44 -8.06 5.72 -6.15
N GLU A 45 -8.70 6.22 -5.12
CA GLU A 45 -9.00 7.65 -4.97
C GLU A 45 -7.71 8.47 -4.89
N ALA A 46 -6.74 8.04 -4.10
CA ALA A 46 -5.45 8.71 -4.00
C ALA A 46 -4.69 8.69 -5.33
N GLN A 47 -4.75 7.60 -6.07
CA GLN A 47 -4.16 7.53 -7.42
C GLN A 47 -4.81 8.53 -8.37
N ALA A 48 -6.14 8.62 -8.34
CA ALA A 48 -6.88 9.58 -9.18
C ALA A 48 -6.53 11.03 -8.84
N LEU A 49 -6.40 11.34 -7.56
CA LEU A 49 -6.08 12.70 -7.09
C LEU A 49 -4.64 13.13 -7.39
N THR A 50 -3.70 12.21 -7.36
CA THR A 50 -2.26 12.55 -7.46
C THR A 50 -1.63 12.14 -8.80
N GLY A 51 -2.16 11.13 -9.46
CA GLY A 51 -1.50 10.50 -10.61
C GLY A 51 -0.21 9.76 -10.25
N LYS A 52 0.06 9.56 -8.97
CA LYS A 52 1.33 9.02 -8.47
C LYS A 52 1.19 7.58 -7.98
N CYS A 53 2.32 6.94 -7.72
CA CYS A 53 2.37 5.60 -7.15
C CYS A 53 1.96 5.62 -5.68
N ILE A 54 1.18 4.64 -5.28
CA ILE A 54 0.78 4.44 -3.89
C ILE A 54 1.49 3.21 -3.33
N MET A 55 2.10 3.35 -2.16
CA MET A 55 2.71 2.26 -1.41
C MET A 55 1.79 1.92 -0.24
N ALA A 56 0.94 0.90 -0.42
CA ALA A 56 -0.09 0.54 0.55
C ALA A 56 -0.68 -0.83 0.20
N GLY A 57 -1.79 -1.20 0.83
CA GLY A 57 -2.58 -2.36 0.44
C GLY A 57 -2.50 -3.53 1.41
N LEU A 58 -1.52 -3.57 2.28
CA LEU A 58 -1.41 -4.58 3.34
C LEU A 58 -1.74 -3.97 4.69
N GLU A 59 -2.38 -4.76 5.54
CA GLU A 59 -2.65 -4.38 6.93
C GLU A 59 -1.62 -5.07 7.84
N ARG A 60 -0.83 -4.27 8.55
CA ARG A 60 0.25 -4.80 9.41
C ARG A 60 -0.24 -5.77 10.47
N MET A 61 -1.44 -5.56 11.00
CA MET A 61 -1.99 -6.44 12.04
C MET A 61 -2.39 -7.80 11.48
N ASP A 62 -2.77 -7.89 10.22
CA ASP A 62 -3.02 -9.17 9.55
C ASP A 62 -1.70 -9.97 9.41
N ILE A 63 -0.63 -9.29 9.10
CA ILE A 63 0.71 -9.90 8.99
C ILE A 63 1.18 -10.37 10.36
N THR A 64 1.09 -9.52 11.37
CA THR A 64 1.47 -9.86 12.76
C THR A 64 0.64 -11.02 13.30
N GLY A 65 -0.65 -11.04 13.01
CA GLY A 65 -1.57 -12.10 13.47
C GLY A 65 -1.61 -13.35 12.60
N GLY A 66 -0.89 -13.38 11.47
CA GLY A 66 -0.88 -14.51 10.55
C GLY A 66 -2.23 -14.75 9.89
N ARG A 67 -2.99 -13.71 9.62
CA ARG A 67 -4.36 -13.80 9.08
C ARG A 67 -4.35 -13.96 7.57
N LYS A 68 -4.11 -15.17 7.10
CA LYS A 68 -3.91 -15.47 5.67
C LYS A 68 -5.10 -15.06 4.80
N ASN A 69 -6.32 -15.34 5.23
CA ASN A 69 -7.51 -15.01 4.44
C ASN A 69 -7.70 -13.50 4.27
N GLU A 70 -7.47 -12.74 5.33
CA GLU A 70 -7.53 -11.27 5.28
C GLU A 70 -6.43 -10.70 4.41
N ILE A 71 -5.22 -11.25 4.49
CA ILE A 71 -4.10 -10.85 3.64
C ILE A 71 -4.46 -11.05 2.16
N GLU A 72 -4.95 -12.23 1.79
CA GLU A 72 -5.38 -12.53 0.41
C GLU A 72 -6.47 -11.58 -0.06
N TYR A 73 -7.48 -11.35 0.77
CA TYR A 73 -8.58 -10.45 0.47
C TYR A 73 -8.09 -9.03 0.18
N ARG A 74 -7.21 -8.50 1.03
CA ARG A 74 -6.69 -7.13 0.86
C ARG A 74 -5.80 -7.00 -0.37
N ILE A 75 -4.97 -8.01 -0.65
CA ILE A 75 -4.17 -8.04 -1.87
C ILE A 75 -5.08 -8.05 -3.10
N TYR A 76 -6.07 -8.93 -3.12
CA TYR A 76 -7.04 -9.02 -4.21
C TYR A 76 -7.76 -7.69 -4.43
N LYS A 77 -8.28 -7.10 -3.37
CA LYS A 77 -9.01 -5.83 -3.44
C LYS A 77 -8.11 -4.71 -3.96
N THR A 78 -6.89 -4.60 -3.47
CA THR A 78 -5.93 -3.58 -3.89
C THR A 78 -5.56 -3.72 -5.37
N LEU A 79 -5.22 -4.92 -5.80
CA LEU A 79 -4.87 -5.17 -7.20
C LEU A 79 -6.07 -4.96 -8.13
N ARG A 80 -7.27 -5.28 -7.66
CA ARG A 80 -8.49 -5.03 -8.42
C ARG A 80 -8.80 -3.55 -8.58
N GLN A 81 -8.70 -2.77 -7.51
CA GLN A 81 -8.94 -1.33 -7.53
C GLN A 81 -7.95 -0.58 -8.42
N THR A 82 -6.69 -0.98 -8.39
CA THR A 82 -5.61 -0.26 -9.09
C THR A 82 -5.33 -0.81 -10.49
N GLY A 83 -5.89 -1.97 -10.83
CA GLY A 83 -5.50 -2.69 -12.04
C GLY A 83 -4.05 -3.15 -12.03
N GLY A 84 -3.44 -3.25 -10.85
CA GLY A 84 -2.03 -3.60 -10.70
C GLY A 84 -1.06 -2.51 -11.15
N ARG A 85 -1.55 -1.29 -11.31
CA ARG A 85 -0.75 -0.18 -11.82
C ARG A 85 -0.49 0.87 -10.74
N LYS A 86 0.73 1.41 -10.73
CA LYS A 86 1.14 2.46 -9.80
C LYS A 86 0.87 2.10 -8.34
N ILE A 87 1.13 0.84 -8.00
CA ILE A 87 0.95 0.30 -6.66
C ILE A 87 2.17 -0.51 -6.24
N ILE A 88 2.65 -0.26 -5.03
CA ILE A 88 3.63 -1.10 -4.35
C ILE A 88 2.91 -1.64 -3.12
N LEU A 89 2.73 -2.96 -3.07
CA LEU A 89 2.08 -3.59 -1.93
C LEU A 89 2.98 -3.49 -0.70
N SER A 90 2.49 -2.81 0.31
CA SER A 90 3.21 -2.50 1.53
C SER A 90 2.23 -2.31 2.68
N PRO A 91 2.63 -2.63 3.92
CA PRO A 91 1.87 -2.16 5.08
C PRO A 91 1.97 -0.64 5.20
N GLY A 92 0.99 -0.06 5.88
CA GLY A 92 0.93 1.39 6.12
C GLY A 92 1.85 1.86 7.24
N CYS A 93 2.49 0.94 7.96
CA CYS A 93 3.40 1.23 9.04
C CYS A 93 4.28 0.01 9.34
N VAL A 94 5.13 0.12 10.36
CA VAL A 94 6.05 -0.94 10.75
C VAL A 94 5.30 -2.22 11.16
N ILE A 95 5.84 -3.35 10.74
CA ILE A 95 5.39 -4.67 11.21
C ILE A 95 6.05 -4.93 12.56
N ARG A 96 5.24 -5.29 13.55
CA ARG A 96 5.72 -5.51 14.92
C ARG A 96 6.59 -6.76 15.03
N TYR A 97 7.56 -6.70 15.92
CA TYR A 97 8.36 -7.84 16.32
C TYR A 97 7.56 -8.72 17.33
N PRO A 98 7.70 -10.07 17.28
CA PRO A 98 8.59 -10.82 16.39
C PRO A 98 8.01 -10.99 14.98
N LEU A 99 8.90 -11.00 13.99
CA LEU A 99 8.52 -11.20 12.60
C LEU A 99 8.26 -12.68 12.34
N ASN A 100 7.21 -12.97 11.59
CA ASN A 100 6.92 -14.31 11.10
C ASN A 100 7.33 -14.40 9.63
N GLU A 101 8.48 -15.00 9.38
CA GLU A 101 9.04 -15.13 8.04
C GLU A 101 8.15 -15.94 7.10
N GLU A 102 7.44 -16.94 7.61
CA GLU A 102 6.49 -17.73 6.83
C GLU A 102 5.34 -16.87 6.28
N ILE A 103 4.85 -15.94 7.10
CA ILE A 103 3.79 -15.03 6.68
C ILE A 103 4.31 -14.02 5.66
N LEU A 104 5.52 -13.54 5.80
CA LEU A 104 6.14 -12.66 4.80
C LEU A 104 6.30 -13.38 3.45
N ALA A 105 6.75 -14.62 3.47
CA ALA A 105 6.84 -15.45 2.28
C ALA A 105 5.45 -15.72 1.68
N PHE A 106 4.45 -15.96 2.53
CA PHE A 106 3.06 -16.14 2.11
C PHE A 106 2.51 -14.89 1.39
N VAL A 107 2.76 -13.70 1.92
CA VAL A 107 2.33 -12.44 1.29
C VAL A 107 2.85 -12.34 -0.15
N ARG A 108 4.13 -12.62 -0.35
CA ARG A 108 4.75 -12.57 -1.68
C ARG A 108 4.14 -13.59 -2.63
N LYS A 109 3.94 -14.81 -2.16
CA LYS A 109 3.31 -15.88 -2.94
C LYS A 109 1.88 -15.53 -3.30
N ALA A 110 1.08 -15.10 -2.34
CA ALA A 110 -0.31 -14.71 -2.54
C ALA A 110 -0.45 -13.58 -3.55
N LYS A 111 0.42 -12.56 -3.47
CA LYS A 111 0.44 -11.46 -4.44
C LYS A 111 0.63 -11.99 -5.86
N ASN A 112 1.63 -12.84 -6.06
CA ASN A 112 1.93 -13.37 -7.39
C ASN A 112 0.78 -14.22 -7.94
N GLU A 113 0.20 -15.09 -7.13
CA GLU A 113 -0.91 -15.95 -7.54
C GLU A 113 -2.17 -15.14 -7.88
N ILE A 114 -2.51 -14.15 -7.07
CA ILE A 114 -3.69 -13.30 -7.29
C ILE A 114 -3.49 -12.44 -8.55
N GLU A 115 -2.31 -11.86 -8.73
CA GLU A 115 -1.98 -11.07 -9.91
C GLU A 115 -2.12 -11.90 -11.18
N GLU A 116 -1.60 -13.12 -11.18
CA GLU A 116 -1.72 -14.04 -12.31
C GLU A 116 -3.17 -14.36 -12.66
N LYS A 117 -3.99 -14.65 -11.65
CA LYS A 117 -5.42 -14.92 -11.84
C LYS A 117 -6.14 -13.71 -12.43
N LEU A 118 -5.85 -12.52 -11.94
CA LEU A 118 -6.47 -11.28 -12.43
C LEU A 118 -6.05 -10.97 -13.87
N LEU A 119 -4.81 -11.25 -14.25
CA LEU A 119 -4.34 -11.08 -15.62
C LEU A 119 -5.03 -12.05 -16.60
N LYS A 120 -5.29 -13.27 -16.17
CA LYS A 120 -5.97 -14.28 -17.00
C LYS A 120 -7.45 -13.97 -17.25
N THR A 121 -8.08 -13.17 -16.40
CA THR A 121 -9.51 -12.81 -16.53
C THR A 121 -9.73 -11.49 -17.29
N ARG A 122 -8.68 -10.87 -17.75
CA ARG A 122 -8.74 -9.66 -18.57
C ARG A 122 -8.92 -10.02 -20.09
#